data_2a4e523ebc4e9cfcbce0db3f2a58d341
#
_entry.id   2a4e523ebc4e9cfcbce0db3f2a58d341
#
_cell.length_a   1.000
_cell.length_b   1.000
_cell.length_c   1.000
_cell.angle_alpha   90.00
_cell.angle_beta   90.00
_cell.angle_gamma   90.00
#
_symmetry.space_group_name_H-M   'P 1'
#
loop_
_entity.id
_entity.type
_entity.pdbx_description
1 polymer ?
#
loop_
_entity_poly.entity_id
_entity_poly.type
_entity_poly.pdbx_seq_one_letter_code
_entity_poly.pdbx_strand_id
1 'polypeptide(L)'
;MKSIVAISLLFAAGCAEMTDPNDPNGDGGDDGKSDVWGVDSRKERYQYASNRQLQVAIRASAATFITSEIEFDVASNTWKSKILKTLHDSERLCDGERFETQPAVSYCSATLIAPDIMLTAGHCHADTPCEELITIFDYAYEAKPTDPTAIAQAFTPDKVYRCKEKIAANFNVDYDNESGQDYALYRLDRPVTDRPFAQVNWDQPVAEKQATYVVGHPSRLPQKIARGAVISDANADFVEHSTDVFGGNSGGGMFDKDGRLIGVHVHSSAKRYVPDDTEQSCNVVAVCGDNAECKRKPHAYKPSALKKLLSPQLRTELGVPADPEPAPQ
;
A
#
# COMPACT_ATOMS: atom_id res chain seq x y z
N MET A 1 -14.01 8.60 66.62
CA MET A 1 -14.44 9.15 65.32
C MET A 1 -13.21 9.12 64.42
N LYS A 2 -13.13 8.15 63.47
CA LYS A 2 -12.04 8.05 62.52
C LYS A 2 -12.60 8.40 61.14
N SER A 3 -12.15 9.54 60.59
CA SER A 3 -12.51 9.98 59.24
C SER A 3 -11.76 9.14 58.21
N ILE A 4 -12.52 8.49 57.32
CA ILE A 4 -12.02 7.79 56.12
C ILE A 4 -11.98 8.78 54.99
N VAL A 5 -10.81 9.12 54.51
CA VAL A 5 -10.61 9.88 53.27
C VAL A 5 -10.63 8.89 52.11
N ALA A 6 -11.65 9.02 51.25
CA ALA A 6 -11.73 8.27 50.00
C ALA A 6 -10.86 8.96 48.96
N ILE A 7 -9.81 8.31 48.51
CA ILE A 7 -8.99 8.76 47.37
C ILE A 7 -9.64 8.17 46.10
N SER A 8 -10.26 9.02 45.30
CA SER A 8 -10.72 8.67 43.94
C SER A 8 -9.52 8.58 43.02
N LEU A 9 -9.14 7.40 42.59
CA LEU A 9 -8.20 7.18 41.48
C LEU A 9 -8.97 7.45 40.16
N LEU A 10 -8.66 8.55 39.53
CA LEU A 10 -8.96 8.77 38.11
C LEU A 10 -8.03 7.86 37.30
N PHE A 11 -8.60 6.83 36.69
CA PHE A 11 -7.95 6.10 35.59
C PHE A 11 -7.99 6.97 34.35
N ALA A 12 -6.88 7.65 34.06
CA ALA A 12 -6.63 8.14 32.69
C ALA A 12 -6.36 6.92 31.82
N ALA A 13 -7.30 6.61 30.92
CA ALA A 13 -7.07 5.65 29.84
C ALA A 13 -6.06 6.27 28.87
N GLY A 14 -4.78 6.10 29.13
CA GLY A 14 -3.73 6.37 28.17
C GLY A 14 -3.85 5.37 27.00
N CYS A 15 -3.91 5.89 25.78
CA CYS A 15 -3.62 5.09 24.59
C CYS A 15 -2.22 4.51 24.77
N ALA A 16 -2.12 3.22 25.01
CA ALA A 16 -0.84 2.54 25.04
C ALA A 16 -0.26 2.57 23.63
N GLU A 17 0.84 3.28 23.43
CA GLU A 17 1.69 3.14 22.27
C GLU A 17 2.09 1.67 22.15
N MET A 18 1.64 1.03 21.06
CA MET A 18 2.13 -0.31 20.72
C MET A 18 3.52 -0.16 20.11
N THR A 19 4.53 -0.16 20.95
CA THR A 19 5.92 -0.27 20.50
C THR A 19 6.13 -1.69 19.98
N ASP A 20 6.67 -1.81 18.76
CA ASP A 20 7.13 -3.09 18.21
C ASP A 20 8.31 -3.58 19.06
N PRO A 21 8.22 -4.73 19.76
CA PRO A 21 9.32 -5.24 20.58
C PRO A 21 10.56 -5.63 19.78
N ASN A 22 10.51 -5.56 18.43
CA ASN A 22 11.61 -5.85 17.52
C ASN A 22 12.08 -4.64 16.72
N ASP A 23 11.71 -3.40 17.11
CA ASP A 23 12.22 -2.18 16.48
C ASP A 23 13.56 -1.78 17.12
N PRO A 24 14.71 -2.01 16.46
CA PRO A 24 16.02 -1.66 17.01
C PRO A 24 16.32 -0.15 17.00
N ASN A 25 15.41 0.68 16.42
CA ASN A 25 15.58 2.13 16.32
C ASN A 25 14.30 2.85 16.75
N GLY A 26 13.92 2.71 18.00
CA GLY A 26 12.86 3.52 18.61
C GLY A 26 13.29 4.99 18.72
N ASP A 27 13.39 5.70 17.61
CA ASP A 27 13.61 7.14 17.60
C ASP A 27 12.26 7.87 17.77
N GLY A 28 11.94 8.17 19.00
CA GLY A 28 10.88 9.10 19.39
C GLY A 28 11.34 10.53 19.16
N GLY A 29 11.18 11.03 17.94
CA GLY A 29 11.26 12.44 17.60
C GLY A 29 9.88 12.91 17.13
N ASP A 30 9.14 13.54 18.03
CA ASP A 30 7.90 14.24 17.73
C ASP A 30 8.22 15.59 17.08
N ASP A 31 8.06 15.70 15.76
CA ASP A 31 7.98 16.97 15.04
C ASP A 31 6.80 16.93 14.07
N GLY A 32 5.63 16.94 14.65
CA GLY A 32 4.31 17.07 14.10
C GLY A 32 4.11 17.72 12.75
N LYS A 33 4.11 16.97 11.64
CA LYS A 33 3.47 17.36 10.36
C LYS A 33 3.47 16.20 9.37
N SER A 34 2.35 15.50 9.11
CA SER A 34 2.22 14.55 7.98
C SER A 34 0.78 14.12 7.72
N ASP A 35 0.40 13.78 6.46
CA ASP A 35 -0.84 13.00 6.12
C ASP A 35 -0.76 11.57 6.71
N VAL A 36 -0.03 11.45 7.72
CA VAL A 36 0.40 10.39 8.55
C VAL A 36 -0.33 10.55 9.86
N TRP A 37 -0.98 9.53 10.30
CA TRP A 37 -1.62 9.50 11.61
C TRP A 37 -0.56 9.44 12.71
N GLY A 38 -0.08 10.60 13.15
CA GLY A 38 1.00 10.73 14.10
C GLY A 38 2.39 10.72 13.44
N VAL A 39 3.25 9.76 13.76
CA VAL A 39 4.59 9.61 13.18
C VAL A 39 4.54 8.84 11.87
N ASP A 40 5.23 9.32 10.83
CA ASP A 40 5.31 8.66 9.53
C ASP A 40 5.87 7.22 9.65
N SER A 41 4.99 6.23 9.60
CA SER A 41 5.28 4.82 9.77
C SER A 41 5.88 4.15 8.53
N ARG A 42 5.99 4.87 7.38
CA ARG A 42 6.55 4.31 6.16
C ARG A 42 8.02 3.92 6.36
N LYS A 43 8.35 2.68 6.09
CA LYS A 43 9.71 2.13 6.18
C LYS A 43 10.14 1.51 4.86
N GLU A 44 11.45 1.43 4.66
CA GLU A 44 12.06 0.75 3.53
C GLU A 44 11.96 -0.77 3.68
N ARG A 45 11.99 -1.49 2.55
CA ARG A 45 11.97 -2.95 2.54
C ARG A 45 13.05 -3.58 3.43
N TYR A 46 14.27 -3.08 3.38
CA TYR A 46 15.38 -3.62 4.17
C TYR A 46 15.17 -3.49 5.69
N GLN A 47 14.36 -2.52 6.14
CA GLN A 47 14.04 -2.34 7.56
C GLN A 47 13.08 -3.43 8.08
N TYR A 48 12.41 -4.16 7.18
CA TYR A 48 11.56 -5.31 7.47
C TYR A 48 12.23 -6.67 7.16
N ALA A 49 13.54 -6.73 6.88
CA ALA A 49 14.23 -7.96 6.50
C ALA A 49 14.10 -9.09 7.53
N SER A 50 14.02 -8.76 8.83
CA SER A 50 13.84 -9.74 9.92
C SER A 50 12.39 -10.15 10.15
N ASN A 51 11.40 -9.43 9.61
CA ASN A 51 9.98 -9.75 9.77
C ASN A 51 9.56 -10.87 8.83
N ARG A 52 9.64 -12.12 9.30
CA ARG A 52 9.37 -13.31 8.47
C ARG A 52 7.92 -13.41 8.01
N GLN A 53 6.96 -12.93 8.80
CA GLN A 53 5.53 -12.99 8.51
C GLN A 53 5.18 -12.13 7.30
N LEU A 54 5.80 -10.96 7.17
CA LEU A 54 5.52 -10.04 6.07
C LEU A 54 6.35 -10.31 4.81
N GLN A 55 7.35 -11.22 4.83
CA GLN A 55 8.21 -11.43 3.66
C GLN A 55 7.43 -11.90 2.42
N VAL A 56 6.39 -12.72 2.60
CA VAL A 56 5.52 -13.13 1.48
C VAL A 56 4.80 -11.92 0.90
N ALA A 57 4.18 -11.10 1.76
CA ALA A 57 3.48 -9.88 1.38
C ALA A 57 4.40 -8.89 0.65
N ILE A 58 5.58 -8.63 1.23
CA ILE A 58 6.59 -7.72 0.70
C ILE A 58 7.05 -8.17 -0.68
N ARG A 59 7.36 -9.44 -0.86
CA ARG A 59 7.86 -9.99 -2.13
C ARG A 59 6.78 -10.16 -3.19
N ALA A 60 5.53 -10.37 -2.79
CA ALA A 60 4.39 -10.45 -3.71
C ALA A 60 3.95 -9.08 -4.25
N SER A 61 4.38 -7.98 -3.63
CA SER A 61 4.01 -6.63 -4.07
C SER A 61 4.95 -6.13 -5.17
N ALA A 62 4.38 -5.42 -6.14
CA ALA A 62 5.08 -4.86 -7.30
C ALA A 62 4.62 -3.43 -7.60
N ALA A 63 5.46 -2.67 -8.28
CA ALA A 63 5.10 -1.41 -8.90
C ALA A 63 4.50 -1.65 -10.29
N THR A 64 3.56 -0.81 -10.69
CA THR A 64 3.13 -0.72 -12.09
C THR A 64 3.73 0.52 -12.75
N PHE A 65 3.95 0.44 -14.05
CA PHE A 65 4.48 1.51 -14.89
C PHE A 65 3.69 1.58 -16.19
N ILE A 66 3.68 2.75 -16.82
CA ILE A 66 3.16 2.91 -18.17
C ILE A 66 4.30 2.68 -19.18
N THR A 67 4.04 1.89 -20.22
CA THR A 67 5.04 1.51 -21.24
C THR A 67 5.74 2.73 -21.86
N SER A 68 5.03 3.84 -22.04
CA SER A 68 5.60 5.06 -22.59
C SER A 68 6.64 5.73 -21.68
N GLU A 69 6.62 5.44 -20.36
CA GLU A 69 7.51 6.04 -19.36
C GLU A 69 8.78 5.22 -19.09
N ILE A 70 8.88 4.02 -19.66
CA ILE A 70 10.08 3.17 -19.51
C ILE A 70 10.64 2.77 -20.87
N GLU A 71 11.91 2.41 -20.91
CA GLU A 71 12.59 1.93 -22.10
C GLU A 71 13.57 0.81 -21.79
N PHE A 72 13.78 -0.06 -22.78
CA PHE A 72 14.78 -1.11 -22.67
C PHE A 72 16.11 -0.63 -23.25
N ASP A 73 17.16 -0.69 -22.44
CA ASP A 73 18.54 -0.38 -22.84
C ASP A 73 19.23 -1.68 -23.25
N VAL A 74 19.43 -1.84 -24.53
CA VAL A 74 20.07 -3.04 -25.12
C VAL A 74 21.52 -3.18 -24.66
N ALA A 75 22.23 -2.08 -24.45
CA ALA A 75 23.66 -2.12 -24.09
C ALA A 75 23.87 -2.67 -22.67
N SER A 76 23.03 -2.28 -21.73
CA SER A 76 23.09 -2.78 -20.34
C SER A 76 22.21 -4.01 -20.11
N ASN A 77 21.36 -4.37 -21.07
CA ASN A 77 20.34 -5.41 -20.94
C ASN A 77 19.41 -5.15 -19.73
N THR A 78 18.99 -3.89 -19.54
CA THR A 78 18.10 -3.48 -18.45
C THR A 78 16.97 -2.59 -18.94
N TRP A 79 15.89 -2.54 -18.17
CA TRP A 79 14.86 -1.52 -18.31
C TRP A 79 15.19 -0.32 -17.43
N LYS A 80 14.81 0.87 -17.85
CA LYS A 80 14.98 2.10 -17.09
C LYS A 80 13.81 3.06 -17.26
N SER A 81 13.60 3.92 -16.29
CA SER A 81 12.67 5.03 -16.40
C SER A 81 13.23 6.09 -17.36
N LYS A 82 12.41 6.56 -18.30
CA LYS A 82 12.74 7.69 -19.19
C LYS A 82 12.74 9.02 -18.45
N ILE A 83 11.95 9.09 -17.38
CA ILE A 83 11.80 10.29 -16.56
C ILE A 83 12.39 9.97 -15.20
N LEU A 84 13.51 10.60 -14.85
CA LEU A 84 14.13 10.46 -13.55
C LEU A 84 13.88 11.73 -12.73
N LYS A 85 12.77 11.73 -12.00
CA LYS A 85 12.46 12.78 -11.02
C LYS A 85 12.54 12.20 -9.63
N THR A 86 13.14 12.94 -8.72
CA THR A 86 13.09 12.63 -7.29
C THR A 86 11.72 13.03 -6.71
N LEU A 87 11.44 12.59 -5.50
CA LEU A 87 10.25 13.03 -4.78
C LEU A 87 10.30 14.55 -4.55
N HIS A 88 11.47 15.10 -4.22
CA HIS A 88 11.69 16.54 -4.10
C HIS A 88 11.23 17.28 -5.38
N ASP A 89 11.70 16.82 -6.56
CA ASP A 89 11.35 17.47 -7.84
C ASP A 89 9.87 17.32 -8.20
N SER A 90 9.27 16.17 -7.85
CA SER A 90 7.89 15.87 -8.20
C SER A 90 6.88 16.64 -7.36
N GLU A 91 7.16 16.81 -6.07
CA GLU A 91 6.25 17.40 -5.09
C GLU A 91 6.72 18.77 -4.60
N ARG A 92 7.88 19.27 -5.08
CA ARG A 92 8.49 20.54 -4.65
C ARG A 92 8.71 20.55 -3.14
N LEU A 93 9.30 19.50 -2.60
CA LEU A 93 9.50 19.34 -1.17
C LEU A 93 10.52 20.34 -0.63
N CYS A 94 10.39 20.70 0.63
CA CYS A 94 11.45 21.37 1.36
C CYS A 94 12.63 20.44 1.59
N ASP A 95 13.84 20.99 1.70
CA ASP A 95 15.04 20.22 1.98
C ASP A 95 14.93 19.50 3.33
N GLY A 96 15.31 18.24 3.37
CA GLY A 96 15.27 17.41 4.58
C GLY A 96 13.99 16.59 4.76
N GLU A 97 13.01 16.72 3.86
CA GLU A 97 11.82 15.86 3.88
C GLU A 97 12.17 14.41 3.61
N ARG A 98 11.43 13.50 4.27
CA ARG A 98 11.70 12.05 4.12
C ARG A 98 11.54 11.61 2.67
N PHE A 99 12.47 10.78 2.22
CA PHE A 99 12.50 10.19 0.87
C PHE A 99 12.70 11.19 -0.28
N GLU A 100 12.97 12.45 -0.01
CA GLU A 100 13.10 13.53 -1.00
C GLU A 100 14.02 13.19 -2.18
N THR A 101 15.13 12.52 -1.90
CA THR A 101 16.16 12.16 -2.92
C THR A 101 15.84 10.88 -3.70
N GLN A 102 14.75 10.20 -3.36
CA GLN A 102 14.39 8.93 -4.01
C GLN A 102 13.61 9.17 -5.31
N PRO A 103 13.75 8.28 -6.32
CA PRO A 103 13.04 8.43 -7.58
C PRO A 103 11.54 8.17 -7.40
N ALA A 104 10.71 9.07 -7.93
CA ALA A 104 9.25 9.01 -7.89
C ALA A 104 8.71 8.72 -9.31
N VAL A 105 8.83 7.46 -9.76
CA VAL A 105 8.65 7.11 -11.18
C VAL A 105 7.61 6.01 -11.46
N SER A 106 7.13 5.27 -10.46
CA SER A 106 6.07 4.27 -10.67
C SER A 106 4.70 4.92 -10.93
N TYR A 107 3.72 4.12 -11.33
CA TYR A 107 2.36 4.58 -11.56
C TYR A 107 1.44 4.22 -10.38
N CYS A 108 1.16 2.93 -10.20
CA CYS A 108 0.37 2.35 -9.12
C CYS A 108 1.15 1.19 -8.47
N SER A 109 0.50 0.52 -7.54
CA SER A 109 0.96 -0.72 -6.92
C SER A 109 0.11 -1.90 -7.35
N ALA A 110 0.62 -3.12 -7.23
CA ALA A 110 -0.13 -4.35 -7.47
C ALA A 110 0.38 -5.48 -6.57
N THR A 111 -0.43 -6.50 -6.35
CA THR A 111 -0.10 -7.66 -5.52
C THR A 111 -0.29 -8.95 -6.31
N LEU A 112 0.75 -9.78 -6.37
CA LEU A 112 0.70 -11.12 -6.97
C LEU A 112 -0.13 -12.04 -6.06
N ILE A 113 -1.24 -12.60 -6.57
CA ILE A 113 -2.17 -13.47 -5.81
C ILE A 113 -2.28 -14.89 -6.36
N ALA A 114 -1.67 -15.14 -7.51
CA ALA A 114 -1.48 -16.46 -8.12
C ALA A 114 -0.19 -16.44 -8.96
N PRO A 115 0.29 -17.54 -9.53
CA PRO A 115 1.57 -17.55 -10.25
C PRO A 115 1.73 -16.48 -11.34
N ASP A 116 0.65 -16.06 -11.98
CA ASP A 116 0.65 -15.06 -13.04
C ASP A 116 -0.51 -14.05 -12.94
N ILE A 117 -1.24 -14.00 -11.80
CA ILE A 117 -2.37 -13.09 -11.62
C ILE A 117 -2.02 -12.01 -10.60
N MET A 118 -2.15 -10.76 -11.04
CA MET A 118 -2.00 -9.57 -10.22
C MET A 118 -3.37 -9.01 -9.83
N LEU A 119 -3.45 -8.50 -8.61
CA LEU A 119 -4.58 -7.74 -8.09
C LEU A 119 -4.14 -6.31 -7.84
N THR A 120 -4.91 -5.34 -8.33
CA THR A 120 -4.67 -3.91 -8.17
C THR A 120 -5.99 -3.14 -8.03
N ALA A 121 -5.94 -1.82 -7.86
CA ALA A 121 -7.12 -0.96 -7.89
C ALA A 121 -7.68 -0.83 -9.31
N GLY A 122 -9.00 -0.72 -9.42
CA GLY A 122 -9.70 -0.58 -10.69
C GLY A 122 -9.33 0.70 -11.41
N HIS A 123 -9.26 1.82 -10.70
CA HIS A 123 -8.88 3.12 -11.26
C HIS A 123 -7.46 3.15 -11.85
N CYS A 124 -6.56 2.26 -11.45
CA CYS A 124 -5.24 2.10 -12.08
C CYS A 124 -5.33 1.49 -13.48
N HIS A 125 -6.45 0.84 -13.79
CA HIS A 125 -6.72 0.18 -15.07
C HIS A 125 -7.88 0.79 -15.87
N ALA A 126 -8.62 1.76 -15.31
CA ALA A 126 -9.84 2.27 -15.93
C ALA A 126 -9.59 2.74 -17.38
N ASP A 127 -8.58 3.56 -17.54
CA ASP A 127 -8.24 4.20 -18.81
C ASP A 127 -6.91 3.69 -19.40
N THR A 128 -6.25 2.71 -18.76
CA THR A 128 -4.98 2.17 -19.22
C THR A 128 -5.19 0.82 -19.90
N PRO A 129 -4.95 0.70 -21.22
CA PRO A 129 -4.95 -0.58 -21.90
C PRO A 129 -3.94 -1.56 -21.31
N CYS A 130 -4.26 -2.86 -21.37
CA CYS A 130 -3.39 -3.91 -20.79
C CYS A 130 -1.98 -3.87 -21.42
N GLU A 131 -1.89 -3.65 -22.73
CA GLU A 131 -0.63 -3.56 -23.48
C GLU A 131 0.26 -2.38 -23.08
N GLU A 132 -0.31 -1.36 -22.44
CA GLU A 132 0.42 -0.20 -21.93
C GLU A 132 0.88 -0.38 -20.48
N LEU A 133 0.47 -1.45 -19.81
CA LEU A 133 0.80 -1.68 -18.42
C LEU A 133 1.99 -2.64 -18.27
N ILE A 134 2.97 -2.24 -17.48
CA ILE A 134 4.12 -3.03 -17.10
C ILE A 134 4.14 -3.17 -15.58
N THR A 135 4.42 -4.38 -15.11
CA THR A 135 4.61 -4.71 -13.71
C THR A 135 6.09 -4.94 -13.46
N ILE A 136 6.64 -4.27 -12.45
CA ILE A 136 8.04 -4.39 -12.06
C ILE A 136 8.13 -4.80 -10.59
N PHE A 137 8.68 -5.97 -10.34
CA PHE A 137 9.03 -6.42 -9.00
C PHE A 137 10.37 -5.85 -8.56
N ASP A 138 10.57 -5.81 -7.25
CA ASP A 138 11.82 -5.39 -6.61
C ASP A 138 12.23 -3.93 -6.92
N TYR A 139 11.27 -3.05 -7.28
CA TYR A 139 11.49 -1.61 -7.20
C TYR A 139 11.51 -1.23 -5.71
N ALA A 140 12.57 -1.63 -5.02
CA ALA A 140 12.73 -1.54 -3.57
C ALA A 140 14.20 -1.54 -3.18
N TYR A 141 14.57 -0.89 -2.09
CA TYR A 141 15.92 -0.94 -1.55
C TYR A 141 16.10 -2.15 -0.62
N GLU A 142 17.12 -2.97 -0.92
CA GLU A 142 17.55 -4.11 -0.09
C GLU A 142 18.56 -3.70 1.00
N ALA A 143 19.10 -2.50 0.90
CA ALA A 143 19.98 -1.85 1.87
C ALA A 143 19.89 -0.33 1.68
N LYS A 144 20.41 0.46 2.62
CA LYS A 144 20.46 1.92 2.46
C LYS A 144 21.30 2.26 1.22
N PRO A 145 20.72 2.92 0.20
CA PRO A 145 21.43 3.20 -1.05
C PRO A 145 22.49 4.29 -0.87
N THR A 146 23.57 4.20 -1.65
CA THR A 146 24.55 5.29 -1.82
C THR A 146 24.10 6.27 -2.89
N ASP A 147 23.43 5.76 -3.95
CA ASP A 147 22.73 6.54 -4.97
C ASP A 147 21.27 6.10 -5.00
N PRO A 148 20.35 6.90 -4.43
CA PRO A 148 18.93 6.55 -4.41
C PRO A 148 18.31 6.43 -5.81
N THR A 149 18.83 7.14 -6.82
CA THR A 149 18.22 7.19 -8.15
C THR A 149 18.56 5.99 -9.03
N ALA A 150 19.66 5.30 -8.74
CA ALA A 150 20.15 4.17 -9.53
C ALA A 150 19.13 3.05 -9.71
N ILE A 151 18.26 2.81 -8.73
CA ILE A 151 17.23 1.75 -8.78
C ILE A 151 16.23 1.94 -9.93
N ALA A 152 15.96 3.17 -10.34
CA ALA A 152 15.05 3.49 -11.44
C ALA A 152 15.72 3.37 -12.82
N GLN A 153 17.00 3.04 -12.88
CA GLN A 153 17.83 3.02 -14.10
C GLN A 153 18.30 1.62 -14.49
N ALA A 154 17.95 0.57 -13.71
CA ALA A 154 18.51 -0.75 -13.96
C ALA A 154 17.56 -1.89 -13.51
N PHE A 155 16.32 -1.89 -14.01
CA PHE A 155 15.41 -3.01 -13.79
C PHE A 155 15.83 -4.19 -14.68
N THR A 156 16.14 -5.32 -14.07
CA THR A 156 16.54 -6.51 -14.82
C THR A 156 15.33 -7.17 -15.51
N PRO A 157 15.47 -7.76 -16.71
CA PRO A 157 14.36 -8.29 -17.49
C PRO A 157 13.54 -9.38 -16.78
N ASP A 158 14.15 -10.13 -15.86
CA ASP A 158 13.48 -11.14 -15.05
C ASP A 158 12.48 -10.56 -14.04
N LYS A 159 12.60 -9.28 -13.70
CA LYS A 159 11.69 -8.57 -12.79
C LYS A 159 10.60 -7.77 -13.53
N VAL A 160 10.70 -7.64 -14.85
CA VAL A 160 9.78 -6.85 -15.67
C VAL A 160 8.80 -7.77 -16.38
N TYR A 161 7.52 -7.56 -16.16
CA TYR A 161 6.41 -8.35 -16.72
C TYR A 161 5.45 -7.44 -17.46
N ARG A 162 4.89 -7.94 -18.57
CA ARG A 162 3.84 -7.23 -19.33
C ARG A 162 2.47 -7.74 -18.92
N CYS A 163 1.49 -6.87 -18.99
CA CYS A 163 0.11 -7.33 -18.92
C CYS A 163 -0.20 -8.11 -20.20
N LYS A 164 -0.72 -9.35 -20.04
CA LYS A 164 -1.16 -10.21 -21.13
C LYS A 164 -2.64 -10.02 -21.42
N GLU A 165 -3.45 -9.94 -20.37
CA GLU A 165 -4.89 -9.73 -20.47
C GLU A 165 -5.46 -9.12 -19.18
N LYS A 166 -6.48 -8.29 -19.32
CA LYS A 166 -7.32 -7.84 -18.22
C LYS A 166 -8.39 -8.91 -17.97
N ILE A 167 -8.34 -9.58 -16.82
CA ILE A 167 -9.25 -10.68 -16.47
C ILE A 167 -10.60 -10.13 -16.01
N ALA A 168 -10.57 -9.18 -15.09
CA ALA A 168 -11.75 -8.51 -14.54
C ALA A 168 -11.32 -7.15 -13.98
N ALA A 169 -12.13 -6.12 -14.20
CA ALA A 169 -11.88 -4.82 -13.61
C ALA A 169 -13.19 -4.05 -13.46
N ASN A 170 -13.29 -3.27 -12.41
CA ASN A 170 -14.35 -2.29 -12.26
C ASN A 170 -13.81 -1.06 -11.52
N PHE A 171 -14.23 0.10 -12.00
CA PHE A 171 -14.06 1.38 -11.31
C PHE A 171 -15.38 2.13 -11.39
N ASN A 172 -16.24 1.87 -10.41
CA ASN A 172 -17.50 2.56 -10.21
C ASN A 172 -17.72 2.68 -8.72
N VAL A 173 -17.19 3.74 -8.12
CA VAL A 173 -17.12 3.90 -6.68
C VAL A 173 -17.50 5.30 -6.26
N ASP A 174 -18.24 5.39 -5.16
CA ASP A 174 -18.50 6.59 -4.38
C ASP A 174 -17.83 6.42 -3.01
N TYR A 175 -16.66 7.02 -2.85
CA TYR A 175 -15.90 6.92 -1.61
C TYR A 175 -16.52 7.71 -0.46
N ASP A 176 -17.37 8.73 -0.74
CA ASP A 176 -18.05 9.49 0.31
C ASP A 176 -19.18 8.68 0.94
N ASN A 177 -19.83 7.82 0.15
CA ASN A 177 -20.86 6.88 0.60
C ASN A 177 -20.35 5.44 0.75
N GLU A 178 -19.04 5.23 0.59
CA GLU A 178 -18.38 3.92 0.76
C GLU A 178 -19.04 2.81 -0.06
N SER A 179 -19.47 3.12 -1.28
CA SER A 179 -20.21 2.18 -2.13
C SER A 179 -19.56 2.01 -3.48
N GLY A 180 -19.80 0.86 -4.12
CA GLY A 180 -19.32 0.55 -5.44
C GLY A 180 -18.09 -0.37 -5.46
N GLN A 181 -17.32 -0.32 -6.55
CA GLN A 181 -16.26 -1.28 -6.81
C GLN A 181 -15.02 -0.55 -7.35
N ASP A 182 -13.87 -0.88 -6.80
CA ASP A 182 -12.56 -0.41 -7.28
C ASP A 182 -11.54 -1.54 -7.20
N TYR A 183 -11.47 -2.36 -8.23
CA TYR A 183 -10.52 -3.47 -8.34
C TYR A 183 -10.18 -3.78 -9.78
N ALA A 184 -9.00 -4.36 -10.02
CA ALA A 184 -8.65 -4.98 -11.27
C ALA A 184 -7.80 -6.25 -11.04
N LEU A 185 -8.10 -7.28 -11.83
CA LEU A 185 -7.32 -8.50 -11.98
C LEU A 185 -6.77 -8.55 -13.39
N TYR A 186 -5.49 -8.78 -13.52
CA TYR A 186 -4.85 -8.95 -14.81
C TYR A 186 -3.80 -10.07 -14.78
N ARG A 187 -3.60 -10.69 -15.94
CA ARG A 187 -2.62 -11.76 -16.12
C ARG A 187 -1.32 -11.20 -16.66
N LEU A 188 -0.22 -11.69 -16.12
CA LEU A 188 1.13 -11.42 -16.61
C LEU A 188 1.43 -12.25 -17.86
N ASP A 189 2.40 -11.82 -18.65
CA ASP A 189 2.87 -12.51 -19.87
C ASP A 189 3.54 -13.87 -19.59
N ARG A 190 3.94 -14.11 -18.35
CA ARG A 190 4.53 -15.38 -17.89
C ARG A 190 4.36 -15.56 -16.39
N PRO A 191 4.40 -16.82 -15.88
CA PRO A 191 4.41 -17.07 -14.43
C PRO A 191 5.64 -16.46 -13.72
N VAL A 192 5.41 -15.96 -12.52
CA VAL A 192 6.45 -15.51 -11.59
C VAL A 192 6.91 -16.70 -10.76
N THR A 193 8.17 -17.10 -10.90
CA THR A 193 8.69 -18.35 -10.32
C THR A 193 9.72 -18.15 -9.21
N ASP A 194 10.19 -16.91 -9.01
CA ASP A 194 11.26 -16.57 -8.06
C ASP A 194 10.77 -16.10 -6.69
N ARG A 195 9.45 -16.05 -6.52
CA ARG A 195 8.81 -15.57 -5.30
C ARG A 195 7.46 -16.20 -5.03
N PRO A 196 7.00 -16.22 -3.76
CA PRO A 196 5.65 -16.62 -3.44
C PRO A 196 4.64 -15.54 -3.85
N PHE A 197 3.41 -15.94 -4.11
CA PHE A 197 2.27 -15.05 -4.18
C PHE A 197 1.59 -14.88 -2.81
N ALA A 198 0.85 -13.79 -2.63
CA ALA A 198 0.17 -13.48 -1.39
C ALA A 198 -0.96 -14.46 -1.09
N GLN A 199 -1.08 -14.85 0.17
CA GLN A 199 -2.22 -15.62 0.66
C GLN A 199 -3.40 -14.68 0.89
N VAL A 200 -4.49 -14.87 0.16
CA VAL A 200 -5.67 -13.99 0.22
C VAL A 200 -6.63 -14.49 1.30
N ASN A 201 -7.05 -13.58 2.15
CA ASN A 201 -8.12 -13.84 3.14
C ASN A 201 -9.50 -13.60 2.49
N TRP A 202 -10.09 -14.64 1.96
CA TRP A 202 -11.36 -14.56 1.23
C TRP A 202 -12.59 -14.42 2.12
N ASP A 203 -12.56 -14.96 3.34
CA ASP A 203 -13.78 -15.17 4.13
C ASP A 203 -13.72 -14.73 5.59
N GLN A 204 -12.51 -14.52 6.12
CA GLN A 204 -12.39 -14.13 7.53
C GLN A 204 -12.72 -12.64 7.70
N PRO A 205 -13.53 -12.29 8.69
CA PRO A 205 -13.84 -10.90 8.98
C PRO A 205 -12.57 -10.15 9.41
N VAL A 206 -12.53 -8.88 9.07
CA VAL A 206 -11.48 -7.96 9.49
C VAL A 206 -11.96 -7.27 10.78
N ALA A 207 -11.19 -7.37 11.86
CA ALA A 207 -11.58 -6.81 13.14
C ALA A 207 -11.09 -5.36 13.30
N GLU A 208 -11.91 -4.51 13.90
CA GLU A 208 -11.48 -3.18 14.33
C GLU A 208 -10.26 -3.26 15.24
N LYS A 209 -9.36 -2.28 15.11
CA LYS A 209 -8.06 -2.21 15.82
C LYS A 209 -7.09 -3.33 15.47
N GLN A 210 -7.41 -4.19 14.51
CA GLN A 210 -6.48 -5.17 14.00
C GLN A 210 -5.28 -4.45 13.38
N ALA A 211 -4.06 -4.83 13.81
CA ALA A 211 -2.84 -4.31 13.21
C ALA A 211 -2.77 -4.69 11.73
N THR A 212 -2.40 -3.73 10.90
CA THR A 212 -2.34 -3.91 9.46
C THR A 212 -1.13 -3.21 8.85
N TYR A 213 -0.75 -3.65 7.66
CA TYR A 213 0.36 -3.11 6.89
C TYR A 213 -0.10 -2.90 5.45
N VAL A 214 0.20 -1.75 4.87
CA VAL A 214 0.08 -1.55 3.43
C VAL A 214 1.47 -1.64 2.81
N VAL A 215 1.62 -2.49 1.79
CA VAL A 215 2.84 -2.65 1.02
C VAL A 215 2.60 -2.11 -0.38
N GLY A 216 3.36 -1.10 -0.78
CA GLY A 216 3.14 -0.45 -2.07
C GLY A 216 4.17 0.64 -2.37
N HIS A 217 3.80 1.54 -3.26
CA HIS A 217 4.68 2.56 -3.85
C HIS A 217 4.14 3.98 -3.61
N PRO A 218 4.10 4.45 -2.33
CA PRO A 218 3.57 5.77 -1.99
C PRO A 218 4.31 6.86 -2.72
N SER A 219 3.59 7.86 -3.25
CA SER A 219 4.14 8.95 -4.05
C SER A 219 5.05 8.48 -5.21
N ARG A 220 4.75 7.30 -5.78
CA ARG A 220 5.52 6.70 -6.90
C ARG A 220 6.94 6.24 -6.53
N LEU A 221 7.26 6.19 -5.23
CA LEU A 221 8.56 5.83 -4.67
C LEU A 221 8.88 4.33 -4.82
N PRO A 222 10.14 3.93 -4.63
CA PRO A 222 10.50 2.55 -4.32
C PRO A 222 9.63 2.03 -3.17
N GLN A 223 9.37 0.72 -3.15
CA GLN A 223 8.45 0.06 -2.21
C GLN A 223 8.65 0.55 -0.77
N LYS A 224 7.52 0.82 -0.11
CA LYS A 224 7.46 1.12 1.32
C LYS A 224 6.45 0.18 1.98
N ILE A 225 6.69 -0.06 3.26
CA ILE A 225 5.77 -0.74 4.15
C ILE A 225 5.30 0.30 5.16
N ALA A 226 3.99 0.57 5.17
CA ALA A 226 3.36 1.45 6.14
C ALA A 226 2.56 0.62 7.15
N ARG A 227 2.73 0.89 8.44
CA ARG A 227 2.02 0.23 9.52
C ARG A 227 0.82 1.07 9.96
N GLY A 228 -0.24 0.41 10.38
CA GLY A 228 -1.42 1.05 10.95
C GLY A 228 -2.36 0.04 11.56
N ALA A 229 -3.62 0.40 11.65
CA ALA A 229 -4.68 -0.48 12.15
C ALA A 229 -5.95 -0.31 11.31
N VAL A 230 -6.81 -1.29 11.38
CA VAL A 230 -8.19 -1.19 10.91
C VAL A 230 -8.93 -0.20 11.82
N ILE A 231 -9.53 0.84 11.24
CA ILE A 231 -10.33 1.83 11.97
C ILE A 231 -11.77 1.32 12.10
N SER A 232 -12.35 0.90 10.97
CA SER A 232 -13.68 0.33 10.93
C SER A 232 -13.81 -0.69 9.81
N ASP A 233 -14.70 -1.66 10.01
CA ASP A 233 -15.22 -2.52 8.96
C ASP A 233 -16.39 -1.76 8.32
N ALA A 234 -16.06 -0.72 7.53
CA ALA A 234 -16.96 0.34 7.11
C ALA A 234 -18.27 -0.19 6.52
N ASN A 235 -18.18 -1.23 5.66
CA ASN A 235 -19.34 -1.91 5.08
C ASN A 235 -18.95 -3.28 4.49
N ALA A 236 -19.85 -3.89 3.69
CA ALA A 236 -19.58 -5.19 3.08
C ALA A 236 -18.37 -5.21 2.12
N ASP A 237 -17.99 -4.08 1.55
CA ASP A 237 -17.03 -4.00 0.44
C ASP A 237 -15.70 -3.32 0.81
N PHE A 238 -15.70 -2.40 1.79
CA PHE A 238 -14.54 -1.61 2.17
C PHE A 238 -14.14 -1.76 3.64
N VAL A 239 -12.88 -1.54 3.90
CA VAL A 239 -12.25 -1.37 5.22
C VAL A 239 -11.61 0.00 5.28
N GLU A 240 -11.89 0.77 6.33
CA GLU A 240 -11.11 1.96 6.68
C GLU A 240 -9.88 1.60 7.50
N HIS A 241 -8.77 2.27 7.24
CA HIS A 241 -7.52 2.01 7.96
C HIS A 241 -6.72 3.29 8.25
N SER A 242 -5.75 3.20 9.17
CA SER A 242 -4.89 4.32 9.59
C SER A 242 -3.44 4.20 9.10
N THR A 243 -3.18 3.39 8.07
CA THR A 243 -1.83 3.31 7.50
C THR A 243 -1.50 4.56 6.69
N ASP A 244 -0.23 4.95 6.73
CA ASP A 244 0.29 6.11 6.00
C ASP A 244 0.42 5.81 4.52
N VAL A 245 -0.58 6.23 3.76
CA VAL A 245 -0.71 5.93 2.34
C VAL A 245 -0.80 7.20 1.51
N PHE A 246 -0.20 7.15 0.35
CA PHE A 246 -0.13 8.26 -0.61
C PHE A 246 -0.54 7.76 -1.99
N GLY A 247 -0.85 8.66 -2.92
CA GLY A 247 -1.06 8.26 -4.31
C GLY A 247 0.12 7.45 -4.84
N GLY A 248 -0.19 6.43 -5.63
CA GLY A 248 0.78 5.40 -6.00
C GLY A 248 0.68 4.14 -5.13
N ASN A 249 0.17 4.22 -3.88
CA ASN A 249 -0.21 3.02 -3.12
C ASN A 249 -1.44 2.32 -3.70
N SER A 250 -2.23 2.96 -4.54
CA SER A 250 -3.39 2.37 -5.21
C SER A 250 -3.07 1.00 -5.80
N GLY A 251 -3.84 -0.02 -5.41
CA GLY A 251 -3.60 -1.43 -5.77
C GLY A 251 -2.61 -2.16 -4.87
N GLY A 252 -1.93 -1.48 -3.96
CA GLY A 252 -1.07 -2.10 -2.96
C GLY A 252 -1.86 -2.96 -1.99
N GLY A 253 -1.30 -4.11 -1.63
CA GLY A 253 -1.93 -5.01 -0.69
C GLY A 253 -1.94 -4.45 0.72
N MET A 254 -3.10 -4.58 1.39
CA MET A 254 -3.26 -4.40 2.82
C MET A 254 -3.22 -5.77 3.49
N PHE A 255 -2.30 -5.97 4.42
CA PHE A 255 -2.01 -7.26 5.03
C PHE A 255 -2.22 -7.24 6.53
N ASP A 256 -2.63 -8.36 7.10
CA ASP A 256 -2.64 -8.58 8.54
C ASP A 256 -1.22 -8.85 9.09
N LYS A 257 -1.12 -9.01 10.42
CA LYS A 257 0.16 -9.32 11.10
C LYS A 257 0.80 -10.64 10.67
N ASP A 258 0.01 -11.55 10.08
CA ASP A 258 0.47 -12.86 9.62
C ASP A 258 0.81 -12.84 8.11
N GLY A 259 0.73 -11.68 7.45
CA GLY A 259 1.04 -11.48 6.04
C GLY A 259 -0.05 -11.96 5.08
N ARG A 260 -1.30 -12.13 5.54
CA ARG A 260 -2.43 -12.45 4.68
C ARG A 260 -3.04 -11.18 4.12
N LEU A 261 -3.37 -11.20 2.84
CA LEU A 261 -4.02 -10.08 2.16
C LEU A 261 -5.47 -9.95 2.65
N ILE A 262 -5.78 -8.84 3.31
CA ILE A 262 -7.12 -8.52 3.87
C ILE A 262 -7.81 -7.37 3.14
N GLY A 263 -7.11 -6.70 2.22
CA GLY A 263 -7.65 -5.62 1.41
C GLY A 263 -6.71 -5.21 0.29
N VAL A 264 -7.22 -4.45 -0.65
CA VAL A 264 -6.46 -3.75 -1.68
C VAL A 264 -6.65 -2.27 -1.45
N HIS A 265 -5.58 -1.53 -1.19
CA HIS A 265 -5.67 -0.09 -0.97
C HIS A 265 -6.15 0.60 -2.25
N VAL A 266 -7.19 1.41 -2.14
CA VAL A 266 -7.82 2.07 -3.29
C VAL A 266 -7.97 3.58 -3.13
N HIS A 267 -8.05 4.08 -1.91
CA HIS A 267 -8.28 5.51 -1.68
C HIS A 267 -7.48 6.01 -0.47
N SER A 268 -6.93 7.22 -0.61
CA SER A 268 -6.24 7.95 0.46
C SER A 268 -6.83 9.35 0.61
N SER A 269 -6.56 10.02 1.73
CA SER A 269 -6.99 11.40 1.96
C SER A 269 -6.46 12.37 0.89
N ALA A 270 -7.13 13.49 0.71
CA ALA A 270 -6.94 14.35 -0.46
C ALA A 270 -5.64 15.17 -0.47
N LYS A 271 -5.06 15.49 0.69
CA LYS A 271 -3.85 16.33 0.79
C LYS A 271 -2.67 15.51 1.28
N ARG A 272 -1.64 15.41 0.46
CA ARG A 272 -0.41 14.64 0.74
C ARG A 272 0.74 15.53 1.16
N TYR A 273 0.86 16.66 0.49
CA TYR A 273 1.88 17.68 0.69
C TYR A 273 1.18 19.04 0.72
N VAL A 274 1.62 19.89 1.61
CA VAL A 274 1.09 21.25 1.80
C VAL A 274 2.25 22.23 1.82
N PRO A 275 2.02 23.49 1.43
CA PRO A 275 3.04 24.51 1.56
C PRO A 275 3.55 24.59 3.01
N ASP A 276 4.85 24.74 3.18
CA ASP A 276 5.43 24.99 4.50
C ASP A 276 4.94 26.34 5.05
N ASP A 277 4.60 26.38 6.34
CA ASP A 277 4.06 27.58 6.97
C ASP A 277 5.07 28.74 7.07
N THR A 278 6.36 28.39 7.08
CA THR A 278 7.46 29.34 7.20
C THR A 278 8.14 29.66 5.88
N GLU A 279 8.20 28.67 4.98
CA GLU A 279 8.82 28.78 3.66
C GLU A 279 7.85 28.33 2.56
N GLN A 280 6.90 29.19 2.19
CA GLN A 280 5.83 28.90 1.21
C GLN A 280 6.30 28.53 -0.21
N SER A 281 7.62 28.53 -0.47
CA SER A 281 8.20 28.13 -1.75
C SER A 281 8.31 26.63 -1.93
N CYS A 282 8.21 25.84 -0.86
CA CYS A 282 8.31 24.39 -0.85
C CYS A 282 7.17 23.75 -0.04
N ASN A 283 7.02 22.44 -0.19
CA ASN A 283 5.98 21.67 0.46
C ASN A 283 6.57 20.73 1.52
N VAL A 284 5.81 20.50 2.56
CA VAL A 284 6.06 19.49 3.60
C VAL A 284 4.98 18.42 3.56
N VAL A 285 5.26 17.26 4.13
CA VAL A 285 4.24 16.22 4.27
C VAL A 285 3.09 16.72 5.15
N ALA A 286 1.85 16.59 4.67
CA ALA A 286 0.67 17.09 5.39
C ALA A 286 0.32 16.24 6.59
N VAL A 287 0.22 16.85 7.80
CA VAL A 287 -0.17 16.13 9.03
C VAL A 287 -1.68 16.01 9.16
N CYS A 288 -2.18 14.81 9.42
CA CYS A 288 -3.51 14.60 9.94
C CYS A 288 -3.57 14.88 11.45
N GLY A 289 -3.78 16.15 11.80
CA GLY A 289 -4.22 16.53 13.13
C GLY A 289 -5.75 16.43 13.29
N ASP A 290 -6.28 16.93 14.39
CA ASP A 290 -7.72 16.95 14.70
C ASP A 290 -8.56 17.88 13.79
N ASN A 291 -8.01 18.41 12.71
CA ASN A 291 -8.72 19.29 11.80
C ASN A 291 -9.58 18.53 10.78
N ALA A 292 -10.64 19.18 10.30
CA ALA A 292 -11.68 18.54 9.47
C ALA A 292 -11.20 18.04 8.10
N GLU A 293 -10.06 18.52 7.61
CA GLU A 293 -9.53 18.19 6.27
C GLU A 293 -8.93 16.78 6.19
N CYS A 294 -8.48 16.25 7.32
CA CYS A 294 -7.94 14.89 7.47
C CYS A 294 -8.98 13.84 7.89
N LYS A 295 -10.27 14.16 7.83
CA LYS A 295 -11.34 13.24 8.24
C LYS A 295 -11.65 12.14 7.23
N ARG A 296 -11.11 12.23 6.01
CA ARG A 296 -11.24 11.13 5.05
C ARG A 296 -10.20 10.07 5.36
N LYS A 297 -10.68 8.93 5.82
CA LYS A 297 -9.83 7.79 6.13
C LYS A 297 -9.46 7.02 4.86
N PRO A 298 -8.26 6.46 4.77
CA PRO A 298 -7.91 5.56 3.69
C PRO A 298 -8.83 4.34 3.63
N HIS A 299 -9.16 3.90 2.41
CA HIS A 299 -10.00 2.73 2.16
C HIS A 299 -9.25 1.63 1.44
N ALA A 300 -9.55 0.39 1.82
CA ALA A 300 -9.13 -0.80 1.09
C ALA A 300 -10.35 -1.64 0.68
N TYR A 301 -10.36 -2.11 -0.57
CA TYR A 301 -11.41 -3.00 -1.11
C TYR A 301 -11.19 -4.42 -0.62
N LYS A 302 -12.22 -5.07 -0.08
CA LYS A 302 -12.11 -6.38 0.56
C LYS A 302 -12.04 -7.53 -0.44
N PRO A 303 -11.22 -8.56 -0.17
CA PRO A 303 -11.25 -9.80 -0.95
C PRO A 303 -12.61 -10.52 -0.88
N SER A 304 -13.33 -10.43 0.24
CA SER A 304 -14.67 -11.02 0.38
C SER A 304 -15.71 -10.39 -0.54
N ALA A 305 -15.58 -9.09 -0.84
CA ALA A 305 -16.39 -8.41 -1.84
C ALA A 305 -15.99 -8.86 -3.26
N LEU A 306 -14.69 -8.90 -3.56
CA LEU A 306 -14.17 -9.38 -4.83
C LEU A 306 -14.61 -10.82 -5.11
N LYS A 307 -14.56 -11.72 -4.11
CA LYS A 307 -14.98 -13.12 -4.22
C LYS A 307 -16.34 -13.28 -4.90
N LYS A 308 -17.32 -12.41 -4.55
CA LYS A 308 -18.69 -12.46 -5.09
C LYS A 308 -18.75 -12.19 -6.60
N LEU A 309 -17.75 -11.50 -7.15
CA LEU A 309 -17.68 -11.05 -8.54
C LEU A 309 -16.91 -12.02 -9.45
N LEU A 310 -16.16 -12.97 -8.85
CA LEU A 310 -15.34 -13.91 -9.58
C LEU A 310 -16.19 -15.01 -10.25
N SER A 311 -15.86 -15.34 -11.50
CA SER A 311 -16.43 -16.51 -12.19
C SER A 311 -16.04 -17.80 -11.46
N PRO A 312 -16.81 -18.89 -11.59
CA PRO A 312 -16.47 -20.18 -10.98
C PRO A 312 -15.08 -20.70 -11.40
N GLN A 313 -14.70 -20.48 -12.65
CA GLN A 313 -13.38 -20.85 -13.15
C GLN A 313 -12.26 -20.08 -12.46
N LEU A 314 -12.42 -18.76 -12.32
CA LEU A 314 -11.44 -17.90 -11.67
C LEU A 314 -11.34 -18.18 -10.18
N ARG A 315 -12.47 -18.47 -9.50
CA ARG A 315 -12.47 -18.93 -8.09
C ARG A 315 -11.61 -20.19 -7.93
N THR A 316 -11.75 -21.16 -8.84
CA THR A 316 -10.93 -22.38 -8.81
C THR A 316 -9.46 -22.07 -9.01
N GLU A 317 -9.12 -21.22 -9.99
CA GLU A 317 -7.74 -20.83 -10.29
C GLU A 317 -7.06 -20.10 -9.12
N LEU A 318 -7.81 -19.24 -8.43
CA LEU A 318 -7.34 -18.49 -7.27
C LEU A 318 -7.43 -19.26 -5.94
N GLY A 319 -7.90 -20.49 -5.96
CA GLY A 319 -8.08 -21.29 -4.74
C GLY A 319 -9.09 -20.68 -3.75
N VAL A 320 -10.11 -19.98 -4.26
CA VAL A 320 -11.16 -19.37 -3.46
C VAL A 320 -11.99 -20.45 -2.78
N PRO A 321 -12.18 -20.42 -1.45
CA PRO A 321 -13.01 -21.41 -0.77
C PRO A 321 -14.46 -21.39 -1.27
N ALA A 322 -15.12 -22.55 -1.24
CA ALA A 322 -16.55 -22.63 -1.49
C ALA A 322 -17.31 -21.76 -0.48
N ASP A 323 -18.46 -21.22 -0.90
CA ASP A 323 -19.31 -20.52 0.03
C ASP A 323 -19.85 -21.52 1.07
N PRO A 324 -19.98 -21.14 2.35
CA PRO A 324 -20.53 -22.03 3.37
C PRO A 324 -21.96 -22.46 2.98
N GLU A 325 -22.27 -23.74 3.18
CA GLU A 325 -23.64 -24.21 2.98
C GLU A 325 -24.59 -23.39 3.85
N PRO A 326 -25.76 -22.98 3.32
CA PRO A 326 -26.77 -22.32 4.14
C PRO A 326 -27.14 -23.22 5.32
N ALA A 327 -27.17 -22.64 6.52
CA ALA A 327 -27.60 -23.38 7.71
C ALA A 327 -28.97 -24.03 7.44
N PRO A 328 -29.18 -25.31 7.83
CA PRO A 328 -30.46 -25.95 7.67
C PRO A 328 -31.54 -25.13 8.39
N GLN A 329 -32.63 -24.83 7.66
CA GLN A 329 -33.76 -24.04 8.17
C GLN A 329 -34.58 -24.84 9.19
#